data_37358494eb8b840bfa04702f417d8eea
#
_entry.id   37358494eb8b840bfa04702f417d8eea
#
_cell.length_a   1.000
_cell.length_b   1.000
_cell.length_c   1.000
_cell.angle_alpha   90.00
_cell.angle_beta   90.00
_cell.angle_gamma   90.00
#
_symmetry.space_group_name_H-M   'P 1'
#
loop_
_entity.id
_entity.type
_entity.pdbx_description
1 polymer ?
#
loop_
_entity_poly.entity_id
_entity_poly.type
_entity_poly.pdbx_seq_one_letter_code
_entity_poly.pdbx_strand_id
1 'polypeptide(L)'
;MKRFAMILLGCLLAGTSVQAGEPGVKQTIAYVQKLQAASGGFRSHEPKPDAVKILPTLRATSAAVRALKYLGGDVPNQAACVKFVESCWNAEAGAFSDEPKGKPDVFATAVGLMAVTELNLPTEKYAKAALKYLSDNAESFEDIRIAAAGLERLKAKSPQNDRWQGEVKKLQSLDGIFGKELGQARATGGGVVTMLRLGAKYDDSAPILKVLKAGQRQNGGWGKADSETASDLDTTYRVMRCFMMLKARPDNVEGLRSFVAKCRNEDGGYGIAPGQLSSVGGTYFAAIITHWLK
;
A
#
# COMPACT_ATOMS: atom_id res chain seq x y z
N MET A 1 -40.10 18.72 49.14
CA MET A 1 -39.71 18.80 47.72
C MET A 1 -38.19 18.90 47.66
N LYS A 2 -37.51 17.77 47.46
CA LYS A 2 -36.03 17.70 47.32
C LYS A 2 -35.71 17.45 45.85
N ARG A 3 -35.03 18.40 45.22
CA ARG A 3 -34.56 18.31 43.80
C ARG A 3 -33.26 17.55 43.81
N PHE A 4 -33.22 16.36 43.15
CA PHE A 4 -32.00 15.65 42.83
C PHE A 4 -31.42 16.27 41.54
N ALA A 5 -30.19 16.76 41.61
CA ALA A 5 -29.41 17.16 40.48
C ALA A 5 -28.62 15.95 39.99
N MET A 6 -28.91 15.50 38.78
CA MET A 6 -28.20 14.43 38.09
C MET A 6 -27.02 15.02 37.35
N ILE A 7 -25.80 14.76 37.83
CA ILE A 7 -24.55 15.16 37.15
C ILE A 7 -24.26 14.08 36.11
N LEU A 8 -24.42 14.42 34.84
CA LEU A 8 -23.93 13.65 33.69
C LEU A 8 -22.42 13.82 33.58
N LEU A 9 -21.67 12.78 33.95
CA LEU A 9 -20.24 12.68 33.73
C LEU A 9 -20.01 12.23 32.28
N GLY A 10 -19.77 13.19 31.38
CA GLY A 10 -19.43 12.93 29.99
C GLY A 10 -17.99 12.41 29.91
N CYS A 11 -17.79 11.11 29.67
CA CYS A 11 -16.49 10.59 29.25
C CYS A 11 -16.18 11.07 27.84
N LEU A 12 -15.37 12.12 27.73
CA LEU A 12 -14.67 12.46 26.50
C LEU A 12 -13.64 11.37 26.24
N LEU A 13 -13.94 10.45 25.33
CA LEU A 13 -12.96 9.61 24.66
C LEU A 13 -12.13 10.52 23.75
N ALA A 14 -11.03 11.02 24.26
CA ALA A 14 -10.01 11.68 23.46
C ALA A 14 -9.39 10.65 22.51
N GLY A 15 -9.93 10.55 21.30
CA GLY A 15 -9.28 9.85 20.20
C GLY A 15 -7.95 10.53 19.93
N THR A 16 -6.84 9.92 20.34
CA THR A 16 -5.49 10.38 20.01
C THR A 16 -5.28 10.22 18.51
N SER A 17 -5.58 11.25 17.74
CA SER A 17 -5.06 11.37 16.38
C SER A 17 -3.54 11.42 16.49
N VAL A 18 -2.83 10.49 15.84
CA VAL A 18 -1.37 10.61 15.65
C VAL A 18 -1.18 11.88 14.82
N GLN A 19 -0.86 12.97 15.48
CA GLN A 19 -0.54 14.25 14.84
C GLN A 19 0.90 14.19 14.33
N ALA A 20 1.17 14.81 13.20
CA ALA A 20 2.52 14.99 12.63
C ALA A 20 3.55 15.59 13.63
N GLY A 21 3.12 15.95 14.83
CA GLY A 21 3.90 16.50 15.93
C GLY A 21 4.60 15.50 16.84
N GLU A 22 4.26 14.21 16.81
CA GLU A 22 4.93 13.21 17.66
C GLU A 22 6.38 12.99 17.22
N PRO A 23 7.36 12.94 18.16
CA PRO A 23 8.79 12.80 17.81
C PRO A 23 9.10 11.62 16.88
N GLY A 24 8.42 10.49 17.07
CA GLY A 24 8.59 9.31 16.23
C GLY A 24 8.11 9.52 14.79
N VAL A 25 6.98 10.21 14.58
CA VAL A 25 6.44 10.52 13.25
C VAL A 25 7.35 11.49 12.52
N LYS A 26 7.84 12.53 13.18
CA LYS A 26 8.79 13.50 12.61
C LYS A 26 10.07 12.83 12.11
N GLN A 27 10.62 11.91 12.90
CA GLN A 27 11.81 11.16 12.50
C GLN A 27 11.53 10.26 11.29
N THR A 28 10.36 9.62 11.22
CA THR A 28 9.96 8.81 10.06
C THR A 28 9.79 9.66 8.80
N ILE A 29 9.18 10.85 8.92
CA ILE A 29 9.10 11.81 7.81
C ILE A 29 10.51 12.18 7.33
N ALA A 30 11.42 12.55 8.25
CA ALA A 30 12.79 12.91 7.93
C ALA A 30 13.54 11.76 7.24
N TYR A 31 13.34 10.52 7.69
CA TYR A 31 13.88 9.33 7.02
C TYR A 31 13.43 9.25 5.55
N VAL A 32 12.13 9.37 5.27
CA VAL A 32 11.64 9.31 3.89
C VAL A 32 12.16 10.49 3.08
N GLN A 33 12.17 11.70 3.65
CA GLN A 33 12.61 12.92 2.95
C GLN A 33 14.06 12.84 2.50
N LYS A 34 14.97 12.29 3.30
CA LYS A 34 16.39 12.16 2.94
C LYS A 34 16.67 11.14 1.83
N LEU A 35 15.71 10.26 1.50
CA LEU A 35 15.80 9.35 0.36
C LEU A 35 15.61 10.05 -0.99
N GLN A 36 15.14 11.32 -1.01
CA GLN A 36 15.01 12.07 -2.25
C GLN A 36 16.39 12.38 -2.85
N ALA A 37 16.60 11.98 -4.10
CA ALA A 37 17.81 12.28 -4.84
C ALA A 37 17.75 13.66 -5.50
N ALA A 38 18.90 14.18 -5.96
CA ALA A 38 18.97 15.45 -6.69
C ALA A 38 18.09 15.47 -7.95
N SER A 39 17.84 14.30 -8.57
CA SER A 39 16.90 14.16 -9.71
C SER A 39 15.44 14.36 -9.33
N GLY A 40 15.10 14.43 -8.03
CA GLY A 40 13.74 14.52 -7.50
C GLY A 40 13.09 13.18 -7.21
N GLY A 41 13.54 12.08 -7.80
CA GLY A 41 13.07 10.73 -7.48
C GLY A 41 13.59 10.24 -6.13
N PHE A 42 12.93 9.22 -5.57
CA PHE A 42 13.33 8.62 -4.29
C PHE A 42 14.04 7.29 -4.49
N ARG A 43 15.02 7.02 -3.63
CA ARG A 43 15.70 5.71 -3.53
C ARG A 43 14.89 4.78 -2.65
N SER A 44 15.07 3.46 -2.85
CA SER A 44 14.40 2.44 -2.04
C SER A 44 14.87 2.41 -0.59
N HIS A 45 16.13 2.76 -0.35
CA HIS A 45 16.78 2.84 0.97
C HIS A 45 18.02 3.73 0.89
N GLU A 46 18.65 3.99 2.03
CA GLU A 46 19.88 4.76 2.07
C GLU A 46 21.03 3.98 1.45
N PRO A 47 21.85 4.64 0.61
CA PRO A 47 23.05 4.01 0.08
C PRO A 47 24.05 3.79 1.22
N LYS A 48 24.66 2.61 1.29
CA LYS A 48 25.82 2.37 2.14
C LYS A 48 27.07 2.94 1.48
N PRO A 49 28.08 3.42 2.26
CA PRO A 49 29.28 4.07 1.71
C PRO A 49 29.98 3.27 0.60
N ASP A 50 30.07 1.95 0.75
CA ASP A 50 30.82 1.07 -0.16
C ASP A 50 29.91 0.19 -1.04
N ALA A 51 28.63 0.52 -1.14
CA ALA A 51 27.66 -0.26 -1.92
C ALA A 51 27.46 0.29 -3.33
N VAL A 52 26.96 -0.54 -4.22
CA VAL A 52 26.49 -0.14 -5.56
C VAL A 52 25.51 1.02 -5.43
N LYS A 53 25.69 2.04 -6.29
CA LYS A 53 24.85 3.24 -6.28
C LYS A 53 23.37 2.88 -6.46
N ILE A 54 22.57 3.18 -5.45
CA ILE A 54 21.12 3.01 -5.52
C ILE A 54 20.53 4.18 -6.28
N LEU A 55 19.97 3.90 -7.44
CA LEU A 55 19.29 4.91 -8.26
C LEU A 55 17.84 5.10 -7.76
N PRO A 56 17.30 6.32 -7.92
CA PRO A 56 15.87 6.54 -7.68
C PRO A 56 15.05 5.82 -8.72
N THR A 57 13.91 5.26 -8.28
CA THR A 57 12.96 4.56 -9.15
C THR A 57 11.56 5.13 -8.99
N LEU A 58 10.69 4.92 -9.98
CA LEU A 58 9.30 5.35 -9.93
C LEU A 58 8.53 4.60 -8.83
N ARG A 59 8.83 3.32 -8.63
CA ARG A 59 8.25 2.50 -7.54
C ARG A 59 8.58 3.07 -6.17
N ALA A 60 9.85 3.37 -5.92
CA ALA A 60 10.28 3.97 -4.67
C ALA A 60 9.70 5.38 -4.50
N THR A 61 9.65 6.19 -5.57
CA THR A 61 9.07 7.54 -5.57
C THR A 61 7.58 7.50 -5.24
N SER A 62 6.81 6.62 -5.87
CA SER A 62 5.38 6.44 -5.58
C SER A 62 5.14 6.01 -4.12
N ALA A 63 5.97 5.10 -3.60
CA ALA A 63 5.88 4.67 -2.20
C ALA A 63 6.22 5.81 -1.23
N ALA A 64 7.28 6.60 -1.51
CA ALA A 64 7.71 7.72 -0.68
C ALA A 64 6.64 8.82 -0.60
N VAL A 65 6.12 9.27 -1.74
CA VAL A 65 5.07 10.30 -1.81
C VAL A 65 3.84 9.87 -1.00
N ARG A 66 3.43 8.62 -1.14
CA ARG A 66 2.28 8.06 -0.40
C ARG A 66 2.58 7.88 1.10
N ALA A 67 3.80 7.48 1.47
CA ALA A 67 4.21 7.41 2.88
C ALA A 67 4.16 8.80 3.52
N LEU A 68 4.76 9.81 2.89
CA LEU A 68 4.72 11.19 3.37
C LEU A 68 3.30 11.68 3.56
N LYS A 69 2.41 11.43 2.59
CA LYS A 69 0.98 11.80 2.71
C LYS A 69 0.33 11.19 3.95
N TYR A 70 0.50 9.88 4.22
CA TYR A 70 -0.08 9.22 5.40
C TYR A 70 0.54 9.69 6.72
N LEU A 71 1.79 10.14 6.69
CA LEU A 71 2.50 10.67 7.85
C LEU A 71 2.24 12.17 8.08
N GLY A 72 1.61 12.87 7.13
CA GLY A 72 1.42 14.32 7.18
C GLY A 72 2.68 15.13 6.91
N GLY A 73 3.61 14.59 6.11
CA GLY A 73 4.84 15.25 5.68
C GLY A 73 4.80 15.67 4.21
N ASP A 74 5.66 16.61 3.85
CA ASP A 74 5.78 17.15 2.51
C ASP A 74 6.94 16.52 1.74
N VAL A 75 6.82 16.49 0.40
CA VAL A 75 7.93 16.15 -0.50
C VAL A 75 8.91 17.32 -0.50
N PRO A 76 10.21 17.13 -0.15
CA PRO A 76 11.16 18.24 0.03
C PRO A 76 11.33 19.10 -1.22
N ASN A 77 11.52 18.47 -2.37
CA ASN A 77 11.55 19.16 -3.66
C ASN A 77 10.45 18.61 -4.57
N GLN A 78 9.23 19.12 -4.38
CA GLN A 78 8.07 18.66 -5.13
C GLN A 78 8.22 18.91 -6.64
N ALA A 79 8.78 20.05 -7.06
CA ALA A 79 8.96 20.36 -8.46
C ALA A 79 9.93 19.39 -9.17
N ALA A 80 11.03 19.01 -8.49
CA ALA A 80 11.94 18.00 -9.01
C ALA A 80 11.29 16.61 -9.02
N CYS A 81 10.49 16.27 -7.99
CA CYS A 81 9.76 15.00 -7.93
C CYS A 81 8.79 14.86 -9.11
N VAL A 82 8.04 15.91 -9.41
CA VAL A 82 7.15 15.98 -10.58
C VAL A 82 7.92 15.71 -11.88
N LYS A 83 9.03 16.42 -12.10
CA LYS A 83 9.88 16.23 -13.29
C LYS A 83 10.41 14.79 -13.40
N PHE A 84 10.79 14.19 -12.25
CA PHE A 84 11.23 12.79 -12.23
C PHE A 84 10.11 11.84 -12.66
N VAL A 85 8.91 11.98 -12.09
CA VAL A 85 7.74 11.15 -12.46
C VAL A 85 7.40 11.35 -13.95
N GLU A 86 7.39 12.57 -14.47
CA GLU A 86 7.15 12.86 -15.87
C GLU A 86 8.21 12.25 -16.79
N SER A 87 9.47 12.23 -16.37
CA SER A 87 10.58 11.66 -17.15
C SER A 87 10.53 10.12 -17.26
N CYS A 88 9.75 9.45 -16.38
CA CYS A 88 9.48 8.03 -16.45
C CYS A 88 8.34 7.69 -17.43
N TRP A 89 7.61 8.68 -17.96
CA TRP A 89 6.56 8.47 -18.94
C TRP A 89 7.12 8.28 -20.35
N ASN A 90 6.76 7.18 -20.99
CA ASN A 90 7.01 6.93 -22.40
C ASN A 90 5.72 7.21 -23.19
N ALA A 91 5.69 8.31 -23.94
CA ALA A 91 4.50 8.74 -24.67
C ALA A 91 4.17 7.83 -25.87
N GLU A 92 5.18 7.21 -26.50
CA GLU A 92 5.01 6.29 -27.61
C GLU A 92 4.37 4.97 -27.15
N ALA A 93 4.86 4.40 -26.05
CA ALA A 93 4.28 3.22 -25.44
C ALA A 93 2.95 3.51 -24.70
N GLY A 94 2.70 4.76 -24.31
CA GLY A 94 1.57 5.13 -23.46
C GLY A 94 1.65 4.56 -22.06
N ALA A 95 2.85 4.43 -21.50
CA ALA A 95 3.11 3.72 -20.26
C ALA A 95 4.31 4.31 -19.49
N PHE A 96 4.42 3.96 -18.20
CA PHE A 96 5.56 4.34 -17.38
C PHE A 96 6.60 3.22 -17.30
N SER A 97 7.86 3.63 -17.19
CA SER A 97 9.00 2.81 -16.81
C SER A 97 9.44 3.13 -15.37
N ASP A 98 10.16 2.20 -14.73
CA ASP A 98 10.63 2.41 -13.34
C ASP A 98 11.76 3.45 -13.25
N GLU A 99 12.45 3.68 -14.37
CA GLU A 99 13.52 4.66 -14.50
C GLU A 99 13.31 5.51 -15.78
N PRO A 100 13.82 6.76 -15.81
CA PRO A 100 13.76 7.59 -17.01
C PRO A 100 14.37 6.87 -18.22
N LYS A 101 13.65 6.84 -19.34
CA LYS A 101 14.03 6.13 -20.57
C LYS A 101 14.17 4.60 -20.44
N GLY A 102 13.70 4.02 -19.34
CA GLY A 102 13.65 2.58 -19.14
C GLY A 102 12.57 1.90 -19.99
N LYS A 103 12.52 0.58 -19.93
CA LYS A 103 11.44 -0.20 -20.57
C LYS A 103 10.15 -0.09 -19.74
N PRO A 104 9.03 0.32 -20.33
CA PRO A 104 7.74 0.34 -19.64
C PRO A 104 7.28 -1.05 -19.23
N ASP A 105 6.60 -1.14 -18.09
CA ASP A 105 5.94 -2.35 -17.62
C ASP A 105 4.59 -2.04 -16.93
N VAL A 106 3.79 -3.07 -16.72
CA VAL A 106 2.46 -2.96 -16.09
C VAL A 106 2.56 -2.41 -14.66
N PHE A 107 3.56 -2.87 -13.90
CA PHE A 107 3.74 -2.44 -12.52
C PHE A 107 4.15 -0.96 -12.44
N ALA A 108 5.16 -0.56 -13.21
CA ALA A 108 5.62 0.83 -13.27
C ALA A 108 4.50 1.76 -13.76
N THR A 109 3.70 1.33 -14.74
CA THR A 109 2.56 2.11 -15.24
C THR A 109 1.51 2.31 -14.15
N ALA A 110 1.13 1.26 -13.42
CA ALA A 110 0.15 1.37 -12.34
C ALA A 110 0.65 2.27 -11.19
N VAL A 111 1.91 2.12 -10.74
CA VAL A 111 2.45 2.98 -9.66
C VAL A 111 2.74 4.39 -10.13
N GLY A 112 3.03 4.60 -11.41
CA GLY A 112 3.14 5.92 -12.04
C GLY A 112 1.81 6.68 -11.98
N LEU A 113 0.69 6.03 -12.33
CA LEU A 113 -0.65 6.59 -12.17
C LEU A 113 -0.96 6.95 -10.71
N MET A 114 -0.52 6.12 -9.75
CA MET A 114 -0.66 6.44 -8.33
C MET A 114 0.16 7.69 -7.97
N ALA A 115 1.42 7.80 -8.44
CA ALA A 115 2.26 8.97 -8.19
C ALA A 115 1.68 10.24 -8.82
N VAL A 116 1.21 10.18 -10.06
CA VAL A 116 0.50 11.27 -10.76
C VAL A 116 -0.67 11.79 -9.93
N THR A 117 -1.51 10.87 -9.43
CA THR A 117 -2.68 11.22 -8.60
C THR A 117 -2.28 11.83 -7.26
N GLU A 118 -1.29 11.27 -6.57
CA GLU A 118 -0.86 11.77 -5.25
C GLU A 118 -0.14 13.12 -5.34
N LEU A 119 0.54 13.41 -6.46
CA LEU A 119 1.18 14.69 -6.73
C LEU A 119 0.20 15.73 -7.34
N ASN A 120 -1.08 15.39 -7.50
CA ASN A 120 -2.11 16.23 -8.11
C ASN A 120 -1.76 16.70 -9.53
N LEU A 121 -1.10 15.85 -10.31
CA LEU A 121 -0.80 16.14 -11.72
C LEU A 121 -2.04 15.91 -12.61
N PRO A 122 -2.11 16.55 -13.80
CA PRO A 122 -3.19 16.36 -14.75
C PRO A 122 -3.27 14.89 -15.19
N THR A 123 -4.24 14.14 -14.64
CA THR A 123 -4.40 12.69 -14.91
C THR A 123 -4.80 12.41 -16.34
N GLU A 124 -5.54 13.31 -16.98
CA GLU A 124 -6.02 13.22 -18.36
C GLU A 124 -4.89 13.08 -19.38
N LYS A 125 -3.70 13.64 -19.10
CA LYS A 125 -2.49 13.51 -19.91
C LYS A 125 -2.06 12.03 -20.07
N TYR A 126 -2.31 11.21 -19.07
CA TYR A 126 -1.82 9.83 -18.98
C TYR A 126 -2.94 8.79 -19.11
N ALA A 127 -4.13 9.12 -18.64
CA ALA A 127 -5.20 8.17 -18.36
C ALA A 127 -5.58 7.28 -19.54
N LYS A 128 -5.83 7.87 -20.72
CA LYS A 128 -6.28 7.12 -21.90
C LYS A 128 -5.25 6.12 -22.40
N ALA A 129 -4.00 6.56 -22.53
CA ALA A 129 -2.92 5.70 -23.04
C ALA A 129 -2.52 4.63 -22.01
N ALA A 130 -2.40 5.01 -20.73
CA ALA A 130 -2.09 4.06 -19.67
C ALA A 130 -3.20 3.03 -19.46
N LEU A 131 -4.49 3.42 -19.57
CA LEU A 131 -5.60 2.49 -19.55
C LEU A 131 -5.48 1.44 -20.65
N LYS A 132 -5.18 1.88 -21.88
CA LYS A 132 -4.97 0.97 -23.01
C LYS A 132 -3.80 0.03 -22.72
N TYR A 133 -2.64 0.59 -22.35
CA TYR A 133 -1.44 -0.22 -22.06
C TYR A 133 -1.71 -1.29 -20.99
N LEU A 134 -2.29 -0.91 -19.84
CA LEU A 134 -2.63 -1.85 -18.77
C LEU A 134 -3.61 -2.91 -19.23
N SER A 135 -4.61 -2.54 -20.06
CA SER A 135 -5.60 -3.47 -20.58
C SER A 135 -5.01 -4.50 -21.52
N ASP A 136 -4.04 -4.10 -22.33
CA ASP A 136 -3.42 -4.96 -23.35
C ASP A 136 -2.32 -5.87 -22.76
N ASN A 137 -1.66 -5.45 -21.66
CA ASN A 137 -0.45 -6.10 -21.17
C ASN A 137 -0.60 -6.76 -19.80
N ALA A 138 -1.71 -6.57 -19.05
CA ALA A 138 -1.93 -7.25 -17.79
C ALA A 138 -2.44 -8.67 -18.03
N GLU A 139 -1.57 -9.67 -17.85
CA GLU A 139 -1.84 -11.08 -18.12
C GLU A 139 -1.87 -11.93 -16.85
N SER A 140 -0.85 -11.79 -16.00
CA SER A 140 -0.77 -12.55 -14.74
C SER A 140 -1.69 -11.99 -13.66
N PHE A 141 -1.97 -12.81 -12.62
CA PHE A 141 -2.72 -12.33 -11.45
C PHE A 141 -2.09 -11.07 -10.83
N GLU A 142 -0.76 -11.02 -10.71
CA GLU A 142 -0.07 -9.86 -10.12
C GLU A 142 -0.17 -8.63 -11.03
N ASP A 143 -0.15 -8.79 -12.36
CA ASP A 143 -0.39 -7.69 -13.30
C ASP A 143 -1.80 -7.15 -13.18
N ILE A 144 -2.79 -8.05 -13.20
CA ILE A 144 -4.21 -7.67 -13.05
C ILE A 144 -4.43 -6.95 -11.71
N ARG A 145 -3.85 -7.48 -10.63
CA ARG A 145 -3.95 -6.90 -9.28
C ARG A 145 -3.40 -5.48 -9.21
N ILE A 146 -2.22 -5.24 -9.79
CA ILE A 146 -1.61 -3.89 -9.75
C ILE A 146 -2.26 -2.94 -10.76
N ALA A 147 -2.66 -3.42 -11.94
CA ALA A 147 -3.40 -2.64 -12.92
C ALA A 147 -4.74 -2.15 -12.34
N ALA A 148 -5.52 -3.05 -11.72
CA ALA A 148 -6.76 -2.69 -11.04
C ALA A 148 -6.54 -1.62 -9.95
N ALA A 149 -5.41 -1.67 -9.22
CA ALA A 149 -5.06 -0.68 -8.21
C ALA A 149 -4.69 0.69 -8.83
N GLY A 150 -4.04 0.71 -9.98
CA GLY A 150 -3.73 1.93 -10.73
C GLY A 150 -4.99 2.57 -11.31
N LEU A 151 -5.86 1.76 -11.91
CA LEU A 151 -7.12 2.24 -12.50
C LEU A 151 -8.12 2.73 -11.45
N GLU A 152 -8.15 2.13 -10.25
CA GLU A 152 -8.92 2.63 -9.11
C GLU A 152 -8.59 4.12 -8.83
N ARG A 153 -7.32 4.52 -8.94
CA ARG A 153 -6.90 5.92 -8.72
C ARG A 153 -7.43 6.87 -9.78
N LEU A 154 -7.57 6.40 -11.00
CA LEU A 154 -8.18 7.15 -12.10
C LEU A 154 -9.72 7.10 -12.09
N LYS A 155 -10.33 6.32 -11.19
CA LYS A 155 -11.77 5.99 -11.22
C LYS A 155 -12.18 5.41 -12.59
N ALA A 156 -11.28 4.70 -13.25
CA ALA A 156 -11.47 4.11 -14.57
C ALA A 156 -11.63 2.59 -14.48
N LYS A 157 -12.31 2.03 -15.48
CA LYS A 157 -12.43 0.57 -15.66
C LYS A 157 -11.76 0.17 -16.97
N SER A 158 -11.07 -0.97 -16.96
CA SER A 158 -10.52 -1.58 -18.16
C SER A 158 -11.64 -2.13 -19.06
N PRO A 159 -11.53 -2.03 -20.39
CA PRO A 159 -12.39 -2.80 -21.28
C PRO A 159 -12.18 -4.31 -21.14
N GLN A 160 -11.07 -4.75 -20.54
CA GLN A 160 -10.79 -6.16 -20.20
C GLN A 160 -11.33 -6.58 -18.83
N ASN A 161 -12.12 -5.75 -18.16
CA ASN A 161 -12.56 -5.96 -16.77
C ASN A 161 -13.19 -7.34 -16.56
N ASP A 162 -14.07 -7.78 -17.46
CA ASP A 162 -14.77 -9.07 -17.37
C ASP A 162 -13.78 -10.24 -17.56
N ARG A 163 -12.85 -10.12 -18.51
CA ARG A 163 -11.76 -11.08 -18.67
C ARG A 163 -10.92 -11.19 -17.40
N TRP A 164 -10.51 -10.06 -16.83
CA TRP A 164 -9.71 -10.04 -15.60
C TRP A 164 -10.46 -10.65 -14.41
N GLN A 165 -11.75 -10.32 -14.27
CA GLN A 165 -12.57 -10.98 -13.24
C GLN A 165 -12.62 -12.51 -13.45
N GLY A 166 -12.79 -12.97 -14.69
CA GLY A 166 -12.77 -14.39 -15.03
C GLY A 166 -11.45 -15.06 -14.67
N GLU A 167 -10.31 -14.45 -15.00
CA GLU A 167 -8.99 -14.99 -14.66
C GLU A 167 -8.76 -15.05 -13.13
N VAL A 168 -9.11 -14.00 -12.42
CA VAL A 168 -8.99 -13.98 -10.95
C VAL A 168 -9.93 -14.99 -10.31
N LYS A 169 -11.16 -15.15 -10.83
CA LYS A 169 -12.15 -16.08 -10.33
C LYS A 169 -11.73 -17.55 -10.47
N LYS A 170 -10.93 -17.92 -11.46
CA LYS A 170 -10.37 -19.26 -11.60
C LYS A 170 -9.47 -19.68 -10.42
N LEU A 171 -8.92 -18.70 -9.70
CA LEU A 171 -8.08 -18.92 -8.53
C LEU A 171 -8.88 -18.98 -7.22
N GLN A 172 -10.18 -18.72 -7.28
CA GLN A 172 -11.08 -18.62 -6.14
C GLN A 172 -11.83 -19.94 -5.94
N SER A 173 -11.94 -20.38 -4.68
CA SER A 173 -12.84 -21.48 -4.30
C SER A 173 -14.30 -21.03 -4.24
N LEU A 174 -15.24 -21.99 -4.12
CA LEU A 174 -16.68 -21.71 -4.11
C LEU A 174 -17.13 -20.79 -2.98
N ASP A 175 -16.44 -20.80 -1.85
CA ASP A 175 -16.68 -19.96 -0.69
C ASP A 175 -15.97 -18.58 -0.74
N GLY A 176 -15.42 -18.22 -1.89
CA GLY A 176 -14.81 -16.91 -2.12
C GLY A 176 -13.36 -16.78 -1.64
N ILE A 177 -12.71 -17.86 -1.25
CA ILE A 177 -11.37 -17.89 -0.67
C ILE A 177 -10.32 -18.14 -1.76
N PHE A 178 -9.10 -17.63 -1.56
CA PHE A 178 -7.97 -17.83 -2.46
C PHE A 178 -6.82 -18.51 -1.73
N GLY A 179 -6.08 -19.34 -2.47
CA GLY A 179 -4.92 -20.07 -1.95
C GLY A 179 -5.30 -21.16 -0.96
N LYS A 180 -4.26 -21.79 -0.41
CA LYS A 180 -4.36 -22.92 0.52
C LYS A 180 -3.37 -22.73 1.67
N GLU A 181 -3.58 -23.43 2.77
CA GLU A 181 -2.68 -23.54 3.92
C GLU A 181 -2.20 -22.19 4.47
N LEU A 182 -0.94 -22.10 4.90
CA LEU A 182 -0.36 -20.94 5.57
C LEU A 182 -0.40 -19.62 4.77
N GLY A 183 -0.39 -19.72 3.44
CA GLY A 183 -0.47 -18.55 2.54
C GLY A 183 -1.88 -18.05 2.28
N GLN A 184 -2.90 -18.74 2.77
CA GLN A 184 -4.29 -18.51 2.41
C GLN A 184 -4.77 -17.08 2.76
N ALA A 185 -4.43 -16.54 3.92
CA ALA A 185 -4.81 -15.18 4.30
C ALA A 185 -4.24 -14.12 3.35
N ARG A 186 -2.95 -14.26 2.93
CA ARG A 186 -2.31 -13.37 1.96
C ARG A 186 -2.97 -13.46 0.58
N ALA A 187 -3.18 -14.69 0.10
CA ALA A 187 -3.79 -14.94 -1.20
C ALA A 187 -5.23 -14.43 -1.23
N THR A 188 -6.02 -14.73 -0.19
CA THR A 188 -7.40 -14.26 -0.03
C THR A 188 -7.45 -12.74 0.04
N GLY A 189 -6.60 -12.11 0.85
CA GLY A 189 -6.52 -10.65 0.94
C GLY A 189 -6.22 -9.99 -0.41
N GLY A 190 -5.25 -10.54 -1.17
CA GLY A 190 -4.91 -10.05 -2.50
C GLY A 190 -6.01 -10.27 -3.54
N GLY A 191 -6.57 -11.48 -3.58
CA GLY A 191 -7.62 -11.87 -4.54
C GLY A 191 -8.91 -11.10 -4.34
N VAL A 192 -9.42 -11.05 -3.11
CA VAL A 192 -10.66 -10.32 -2.76
C VAL A 192 -10.52 -8.83 -3.07
N VAL A 193 -9.41 -8.19 -2.68
CA VAL A 193 -9.16 -6.78 -3.00
C VAL A 193 -9.16 -6.55 -4.51
N THR A 194 -8.56 -7.46 -5.28
CA THR A 194 -8.56 -7.38 -6.75
C THR A 194 -9.98 -7.48 -7.31
N MET A 195 -10.75 -8.47 -6.87
CA MET A 195 -12.15 -8.64 -7.30
C MET A 195 -13.00 -7.42 -6.96
N LEU A 196 -12.89 -6.86 -5.74
CA LEU A 196 -13.60 -5.64 -5.33
C LEU A 196 -13.25 -4.44 -6.23
N ARG A 197 -11.98 -4.26 -6.59
CA ARG A 197 -11.54 -3.20 -7.52
C ARG A 197 -12.07 -3.39 -8.92
N LEU A 198 -12.22 -4.64 -9.34
CA LEU A 198 -12.85 -4.98 -10.62
C LEU A 198 -14.39 -4.86 -10.58
N GLY A 199 -14.97 -4.53 -9.43
CA GLY A 199 -16.40 -4.26 -9.27
C GLY A 199 -17.22 -5.45 -8.79
N ALA A 200 -16.58 -6.56 -8.39
CA ALA A 200 -17.28 -7.67 -7.75
C ALA A 200 -17.88 -7.24 -6.40
N LYS A 201 -18.95 -7.92 -6.01
CA LYS A 201 -19.58 -7.74 -4.70
C LYS A 201 -19.51 -9.06 -3.94
N TYR A 202 -19.44 -8.98 -2.63
CA TYR A 202 -19.51 -10.11 -1.72
C TYR A 202 -20.73 -9.88 -0.80
N ASP A 203 -21.82 -10.59 -1.07
CA ASP A 203 -23.04 -10.49 -0.25
C ASP A 203 -22.80 -11.09 1.15
N ASP A 204 -22.00 -12.15 1.21
CA ASP A 204 -21.48 -12.72 2.47
C ASP A 204 -19.95 -12.68 2.47
N SER A 205 -19.38 -11.88 3.35
CA SER A 205 -17.94 -11.81 3.60
C SER A 205 -17.45 -12.66 4.79
N ALA A 206 -18.33 -13.35 5.49
CA ALA A 206 -17.98 -14.10 6.71
C ALA A 206 -16.92 -15.19 6.46
N PRO A 207 -16.98 -16.03 5.38
CA PRO A 207 -15.94 -17.00 5.08
C PRO A 207 -14.56 -16.35 4.86
N ILE A 208 -14.55 -15.23 4.10
CA ILE A 208 -13.34 -14.45 3.82
C ILE A 208 -12.74 -13.92 5.12
N LEU A 209 -13.55 -13.26 5.95
CA LEU A 209 -13.09 -12.70 7.23
C LEU A 209 -12.59 -13.78 8.19
N LYS A 210 -13.21 -14.96 8.19
CA LYS A 210 -12.75 -16.12 8.98
C LYS A 210 -11.32 -16.51 8.60
N VAL A 211 -11.02 -16.61 7.30
CA VAL A 211 -9.66 -16.95 6.81
C VAL A 211 -8.64 -15.85 7.14
N LEU A 212 -9.00 -14.58 6.92
CA LEU A 212 -8.10 -13.47 7.24
C LEU A 212 -7.77 -13.44 8.73
N LYS A 213 -8.75 -13.63 9.62
CA LYS A 213 -8.58 -13.67 11.07
C LYS A 213 -7.78 -14.89 11.53
N ALA A 214 -8.09 -16.08 11.01
CA ALA A 214 -7.35 -17.31 11.32
C ALA A 214 -5.86 -17.22 10.90
N GLY A 215 -5.53 -16.47 9.86
CA GLY A 215 -4.15 -16.22 9.45
C GLY A 215 -3.41 -15.17 10.25
N GLN A 216 -4.06 -14.47 11.21
CA GLN A 216 -3.40 -13.51 12.07
C GLN A 216 -2.52 -14.23 13.09
N ARG A 217 -1.25 -13.90 13.13
CA ARG A 217 -0.25 -14.55 13.98
C ARG A 217 -0.25 -13.97 15.40
N GLN A 218 0.39 -14.67 16.35
CA GLN A 218 0.45 -14.25 17.76
C GLN A 218 0.98 -12.83 17.93
N ASN A 219 1.93 -12.41 17.08
CA ASN A 219 2.45 -11.04 17.10
C ASN A 219 1.50 -10.00 16.47
N GLY A 220 0.33 -10.41 16.02
CA GLY A 220 -0.70 -9.55 15.41
C GLY A 220 -0.55 -9.28 13.92
N GLY A 221 0.57 -9.61 13.30
CA GLY A 221 0.80 -9.46 11.85
C GLY A 221 0.39 -10.69 11.04
N TRP A 222 0.59 -10.62 9.74
CA TRP A 222 0.45 -11.74 8.80
C TRP A 222 1.77 -11.94 8.06
N GLY A 223 2.01 -13.17 7.61
CA GLY A 223 3.21 -13.52 6.87
C GLY A 223 2.95 -14.43 5.69
N LYS A 224 4.01 -14.72 4.93
CA LYS A 224 3.99 -15.61 3.78
C LYS A 224 3.83 -17.06 4.22
N ALA A 225 3.56 -17.97 3.26
CA ALA A 225 3.30 -19.38 3.49
C ALA A 225 4.49 -20.18 4.04
N ASP A 226 5.70 -19.66 3.88
CA ASP A 226 6.95 -20.35 4.21
C ASP A 226 7.33 -20.33 5.70
N SER A 227 6.53 -19.67 6.56
CA SER A 227 6.77 -19.57 7.99
C SER A 227 5.49 -19.36 8.77
N GLU A 228 5.27 -20.15 9.81
CA GLU A 228 4.13 -20.00 10.73
C GLU A 228 4.31 -18.84 11.72
N THR A 229 5.53 -18.41 11.96
CA THR A 229 5.85 -17.45 13.03
C THR A 229 6.23 -16.07 12.54
N ALA A 230 6.85 -15.95 11.36
CA ALA A 230 7.35 -14.68 10.85
C ALA A 230 6.27 -13.88 10.12
N SER A 231 5.93 -12.71 10.63
CA SER A 231 5.07 -11.72 9.96
C SER A 231 5.92 -10.72 9.18
N ASP A 232 5.34 -10.17 8.09
CA ASP A 232 5.95 -9.10 7.32
C ASP A 232 4.93 -8.00 6.96
N LEU A 233 5.42 -6.78 6.75
CA LEU A 233 4.58 -5.62 6.49
C LEU A 233 3.88 -5.67 5.11
N ASP A 234 4.49 -6.31 4.08
CA ASP A 234 3.86 -6.44 2.76
C ASP A 234 2.62 -7.35 2.83
N THR A 235 2.77 -8.52 3.46
CA THR A 235 1.65 -9.44 3.68
C THR A 235 0.58 -8.81 4.57
N THR A 236 1.01 -8.20 5.68
CA THR A 236 0.11 -7.50 6.61
C THR A 236 -0.68 -6.39 5.90
N TYR A 237 -0.02 -5.59 5.05
CA TYR A 237 -0.67 -4.56 4.23
C TYR A 237 -1.74 -5.15 3.29
N ARG A 238 -1.43 -6.27 2.59
CA ARG A 238 -2.37 -6.92 1.68
C ARG A 238 -3.63 -7.39 2.40
N VAL A 239 -3.47 -8.01 3.56
CA VAL A 239 -4.59 -8.50 4.39
C VAL A 239 -5.37 -7.33 4.99
N MET A 240 -4.70 -6.34 5.56
CA MET A 240 -5.34 -5.15 6.13
C MET A 240 -6.13 -4.35 5.09
N ARG A 241 -5.65 -4.27 3.83
CA ARG A 241 -6.40 -3.66 2.74
C ARG A 241 -7.74 -4.36 2.53
N CYS A 242 -7.78 -5.69 2.62
CA CYS A 242 -9.02 -6.47 2.50
C CYS A 242 -9.99 -6.16 3.65
N PHE A 243 -9.52 -6.15 4.90
CA PHE A 243 -10.34 -5.73 6.04
C PHE A 243 -10.95 -4.35 5.82
N MET A 244 -10.16 -3.39 5.36
CA MET A 244 -10.63 -2.02 5.12
C MET A 244 -11.71 -1.95 4.03
N MET A 245 -11.53 -2.67 2.91
CA MET A 245 -12.50 -2.66 1.82
C MET A 245 -13.79 -3.39 2.20
N LEU A 246 -13.72 -4.40 3.07
CA LEU A 246 -14.87 -5.12 3.64
C LEU A 246 -15.45 -4.42 4.88
N LYS A 247 -14.92 -3.26 5.29
CA LYS A 247 -15.35 -2.49 6.48
C LYS A 247 -15.31 -3.33 7.77
N ALA A 248 -14.31 -4.19 7.90
CA ALA A 248 -14.09 -5.08 9.04
C ALA A 248 -12.76 -4.80 9.75
N ARG A 249 -12.56 -5.43 10.91
CA ARG A 249 -11.34 -5.28 11.71
C ARG A 249 -10.73 -6.64 12.04
N PRO A 250 -9.40 -6.70 12.21
CA PRO A 250 -8.72 -7.88 12.74
C PRO A 250 -9.03 -8.08 14.21
N ASP A 251 -8.77 -9.29 14.74
CA ASP A 251 -9.07 -9.62 16.14
C ASP A 251 -7.99 -9.07 17.10
N ASN A 252 -6.71 -9.21 16.75
CA ASN A 252 -5.59 -8.74 17.59
C ASN A 252 -5.02 -7.40 17.09
N VAL A 253 -5.77 -6.31 17.31
CA VAL A 253 -5.36 -4.94 16.89
C VAL A 253 -4.11 -4.48 17.66
N GLU A 254 -4.04 -4.73 18.98
CA GLU A 254 -2.91 -4.29 19.81
C GLU A 254 -1.63 -5.05 19.47
N GLY A 255 -1.72 -6.35 19.22
CA GLY A 255 -0.60 -7.13 18.69
C GLY A 255 -0.13 -6.58 17.33
N LEU A 256 -1.06 -6.21 16.45
CA LEU A 256 -0.73 -5.62 15.15
C LEU A 256 -0.01 -4.28 15.30
N ARG A 257 -0.46 -3.39 16.20
CA ARG A 257 0.24 -2.13 16.52
C ARG A 257 1.65 -2.40 17.02
N SER A 258 1.80 -3.35 17.95
CA SER A 258 3.10 -3.76 18.50
C SER A 258 4.02 -4.33 17.41
N PHE A 259 3.49 -5.18 16.52
CA PHE A 259 4.24 -5.73 15.38
C PHE A 259 4.77 -4.62 14.46
N VAL A 260 3.91 -3.69 14.04
CA VAL A 260 4.31 -2.55 13.21
C VAL A 260 5.39 -1.72 13.91
N ALA A 261 5.23 -1.44 15.20
CA ALA A 261 6.22 -0.68 15.97
C ALA A 261 7.58 -1.38 16.04
N LYS A 262 7.62 -2.72 16.15
CA LYS A 262 8.87 -3.51 16.15
C LYS A 262 9.60 -3.53 14.80
N CYS A 263 8.94 -3.18 13.70
CA CYS A 263 9.57 -3.02 12.39
C CYS A 263 10.32 -1.69 12.25
N ARG A 264 10.15 -0.75 13.19
CA ARG A 264 10.78 0.55 13.17
C ARG A 264 12.22 0.47 13.65
N ASN A 265 13.12 1.14 12.93
CA ASN A 265 14.54 1.22 13.26
C ASN A 265 14.90 2.59 13.86
N GLU A 266 16.14 2.70 14.38
CA GLU A 266 16.68 3.92 15.01
C GLU A 266 16.76 5.11 14.04
N ASP A 267 16.93 4.86 12.74
CA ASP A 267 16.94 5.89 11.68
C ASP A 267 15.55 6.50 11.42
N GLY A 268 14.50 5.97 12.05
CA GLY A 268 13.12 6.38 11.90
C GLY A 268 12.37 5.69 10.76
N GLY A 269 13.06 4.94 9.89
CA GLY A 269 12.45 4.12 8.85
C GLY A 269 11.94 2.79 9.38
N TYR A 270 11.30 2.02 8.50
CA TYR A 270 10.78 0.69 8.82
C TYR A 270 11.37 -0.37 7.89
N GLY A 271 11.84 -1.47 8.47
CA GLY A 271 12.11 -2.70 7.74
C GLY A 271 10.81 -3.40 7.32
N ILE A 272 10.89 -4.35 6.40
CA ILE A 272 9.72 -5.18 6.02
C ILE A 272 9.31 -6.11 7.17
N ALA A 273 10.28 -6.51 8.01
CA ALA A 273 10.06 -7.27 9.24
C ALA A 273 10.99 -6.74 10.35
N PRO A 274 10.74 -7.08 11.62
CA PRO A 274 11.62 -6.69 12.73
C PRO A 274 13.07 -7.10 12.47
N GLY A 275 14.01 -6.18 12.73
CA GLY A 275 15.45 -6.40 12.53
C GLY A 275 15.93 -6.28 11.07
N GLN A 276 15.05 -6.08 10.10
CA GLN A 276 15.46 -5.79 8.73
C GLN A 276 15.77 -4.29 8.54
N LEU A 277 16.63 -4.00 7.56
CA LEU A 277 16.99 -2.63 7.22
C LEU A 277 15.77 -1.82 6.77
N SER A 278 15.80 -0.54 7.11
CA SER A 278 14.78 0.42 6.69
C SER A 278 14.70 0.54 5.18
N SER A 279 13.47 0.62 4.67
CA SER A 279 13.20 0.87 3.27
C SER A 279 11.99 1.79 3.10
N VAL A 280 11.91 2.47 1.97
CA VAL A 280 10.74 3.30 1.65
C VAL A 280 9.47 2.46 1.56
N GLY A 281 9.58 1.21 1.05
CA GLY A 281 8.46 0.27 0.96
C GLY A 281 7.94 -0.16 2.34
N GLY A 282 8.84 -0.58 3.24
CA GLY A 282 8.50 -0.92 4.63
C GLY A 282 7.87 0.26 5.36
N THR A 283 8.44 1.46 5.19
CA THR A 283 7.93 2.69 5.79
C THR A 283 6.54 3.06 5.26
N TYR A 284 6.30 2.90 3.95
CA TYR A 284 4.97 3.10 3.37
C TYR A 284 3.93 2.11 3.93
N PHE A 285 4.28 0.82 4.02
CA PHE A 285 3.36 -0.17 4.58
C PHE A 285 3.05 0.11 6.04
N ALA A 286 4.06 0.44 6.86
CA ALA A 286 3.85 0.82 8.25
C ALA A 286 2.94 2.06 8.38
N ALA A 287 3.20 3.10 7.59
CA ALA A 287 2.41 4.33 7.61
C ALA A 287 0.93 4.10 7.28
N ILE A 288 0.63 3.34 6.21
CA ILE A 288 -0.75 3.10 5.80
C ILE A 288 -1.47 2.13 6.75
N ILE A 289 -0.81 1.09 7.28
CA ILE A 289 -1.40 0.18 8.27
C ILE A 289 -1.76 0.98 9.52
N THR A 290 -0.82 1.80 10.04
CA THR A 290 -1.06 2.66 11.19
C THR A 290 -2.22 3.64 10.95
N HIS A 291 -2.32 4.20 9.75
CA HIS A 291 -3.44 5.06 9.36
C HIS A 291 -4.79 4.33 9.43
N TRP A 292 -4.86 3.08 8.99
CA TRP A 292 -6.09 2.27 9.05
C TRP A 292 -6.48 1.81 10.46
N LEU A 293 -5.56 1.84 11.40
CA LEU A 293 -5.78 1.46 12.80
C LEU A 293 -6.24 2.64 13.68
N LYS A 294 -6.37 3.82 13.13
CA LYS A 294 -7.00 4.96 13.80
C LYS A 294 -8.51 4.79 13.86
#